data_0155b86391699bcbb8d3d3cd2e4a7c4a
#
_entry.id   0155b86391699bcbb8d3d3cd2e4a7c4a
#
_cell.length_a   1.000
_cell.length_b   1.000
_cell.length_c   1.000
_cell.angle_alpha   90.00
_cell.angle_beta   90.00
_cell.angle_gamma   90.00
#
_symmetry.space_group_name_H-M   'P 1'
#
loop_
_entity.id
_entity.type
_entity.pdbx_description
1 polymer ?
#
loop_
_entity_poly.entity_id
_entity_poly.type
_entity_poly.pdbx_seq_one_letter_code
_entity_poly.pdbx_strand_id
1 'polypeptide(L)'
;GDTVTDRSVGPAQWGRFLCTVFDEWVRHDVGEMFVQHFDAALAAWVGHPPGLCTFAPVCGAAVVLEHNGDLYSCDHFVEPDHYLGNITATPLAELVGSAQQQRFGQDKRATLPRFCRECPVRFACHGGCPRNRFATTPDGEPGLNYLCEGYRTFFGHINLPMRIMADLLRQGRYADEVMAILAQEKQGETQEPVKIG
;
A
#
# COMPACT_ATOMS: atom_id res chain seq x y z
N GLY A 1 -18.70 -9.54 7.14
CA GLY A 1 -18.17 -9.94 8.41
C GLY A 1 -16.70 -9.60 8.57
N ASP A 2 -16.35 -9.31 9.79
CA ASP A 2 -15.01 -8.90 10.17
C ASP A 2 -14.08 -10.09 10.44
N THR A 3 -14.53 -11.28 10.11
CA THR A 3 -13.77 -12.52 10.28
C THR A 3 -13.22 -13.03 8.96
N VAL A 4 -11.94 -13.32 8.94
CA VAL A 4 -11.29 -14.04 7.83
C VAL A 4 -11.65 -15.52 7.89
N THR A 5 -11.67 -16.18 6.75
CA THR A 5 -11.91 -17.61 6.64
C THR A 5 -10.59 -18.37 6.57
N ASP A 6 -10.65 -19.70 6.64
CA ASP A 6 -9.52 -20.61 6.41
C ASP A 6 -8.90 -20.49 5.00
N ARG A 7 -9.62 -19.87 4.06
CA ARG A 7 -9.15 -19.57 2.70
C ARG A 7 -8.44 -18.23 2.59
N SER A 8 -8.46 -17.42 3.65
CA SER A 8 -7.82 -16.11 3.65
C SER A 8 -6.32 -16.25 3.82
N VAL A 9 -5.56 -15.45 3.08
CA VAL A 9 -4.10 -15.40 3.24
C VAL A 9 -3.75 -14.84 4.63
N GLY A 10 -2.83 -15.51 5.33
CA GLY A 10 -2.34 -15.01 6.63
C GLY A 10 -1.39 -13.81 6.46
N PRO A 11 -1.32 -12.89 7.46
CA PRO A 11 -0.49 -11.69 7.38
C PRO A 11 0.99 -11.98 7.07
N ALA A 12 1.62 -12.89 7.78
CA ALA A 12 3.02 -13.29 7.53
C ALA A 12 3.21 -13.96 6.16
N GLN A 13 2.22 -14.76 5.73
CA GLN A 13 2.23 -15.39 4.40
C GLN A 13 2.18 -14.35 3.30
N TRP A 14 1.33 -13.33 3.44
CA TRP A 14 1.23 -12.21 2.52
C TRP A 14 2.55 -11.45 2.40
N GLY A 15 3.19 -11.14 3.53
CA GLY A 15 4.49 -10.49 3.56
C GLY A 15 5.57 -11.28 2.83
N ARG A 16 5.68 -12.59 3.12
CA ARG A 16 6.65 -13.47 2.42
C ARG A 16 6.39 -13.53 0.91
N PHE A 17 5.14 -13.65 0.49
CA PHE A 17 4.77 -13.66 -0.92
C PHE A 17 5.25 -12.37 -1.62
N LEU A 18 4.92 -11.21 -1.06
CA LEU A 18 5.32 -9.92 -1.64
C LEU A 18 6.84 -9.76 -1.70
N CYS A 19 7.55 -10.15 -0.64
CA CYS A 19 9.02 -10.09 -0.61
C CYS A 19 9.62 -10.99 -1.69
N THR A 20 9.14 -12.24 -1.83
CA THR A 20 9.66 -13.20 -2.82
C THR A 20 9.46 -12.69 -4.26
N VAL A 21 8.26 -12.18 -4.57
CA VAL A 21 7.99 -11.64 -5.90
C VAL A 21 8.82 -10.36 -6.15
N PHE A 22 8.97 -9.51 -5.14
CA PHE A 22 9.81 -8.32 -5.25
C PHE A 22 11.28 -8.65 -5.47
N ASP A 23 11.80 -9.65 -4.77
CA ASP A 23 13.20 -10.07 -4.90
C ASP A 23 13.54 -10.57 -6.31
N GLU A 24 12.59 -11.21 -6.98
CA GLU A 24 12.73 -11.63 -8.37
C GLU A 24 12.64 -10.43 -9.30
N TRP A 25 11.61 -9.60 -9.13
CA TRP A 25 11.38 -8.42 -9.94
C TRP A 25 12.53 -7.41 -9.87
N VAL A 26 13.06 -7.13 -8.69
CA VAL A 26 14.10 -6.12 -8.52
C VAL A 26 15.47 -6.55 -9.10
N ARG A 27 15.63 -7.85 -9.37
CA ARG A 27 16.85 -8.38 -9.99
C ARG A 27 16.79 -8.48 -11.49
N HIS A 28 15.59 -8.59 -12.07
CA HIS A 28 15.45 -9.01 -13.46
C HIS A 28 14.50 -8.17 -14.30
N ASP A 29 13.49 -7.52 -13.68
CA ASP A 29 12.30 -7.05 -14.40
C ASP A 29 12.02 -5.55 -14.21
N VAL A 30 12.88 -4.80 -13.51
CA VAL A 30 12.69 -3.35 -13.32
C VAL A 30 12.76 -2.63 -14.66
N GLY A 31 11.69 -1.89 -15.00
CA GLY A 31 11.56 -1.21 -16.28
C GLY A 31 10.97 -2.06 -17.40
N GLU A 32 10.97 -3.39 -17.29
CA GLU A 32 10.39 -4.31 -18.25
C GLU A 32 9.00 -4.79 -17.85
N MET A 33 8.79 -5.12 -16.58
CA MET A 33 7.51 -5.59 -16.05
C MET A 33 6.97 -4.65 -14.97
N PHE A 34 5.75 -4.16 -15.18
CA PHE A 34 5.05 -3.31 -14.21
C PHE A 34 4.29 -4.15 -13.19
N VAL A 35 4.69 -4.03 -11.93
CA VAL A 35 3.95 -4.60 -10.79
C VAL A 35 3.37 -3.44 -9.99
N GLN A 36 2.06 -3.23 -10.09
CA GLN A 36 1.36 -2.06 -9.54
C GLN A 36 1.68 -1.79 -8.05
N HIS A 37 1.86 -2.84 -7.24
CA HIS A 37 2.25 -2.69 -5.83
C HIS A 37 3.65 -2.11 -5.66
N PHE A 38 4.60 -2.47 -6.54
CA PHE A 38 5.98 -2.03 -6.47
C PHE A 38 6.13 -0.60 -7.01
N ASP A 39 5.40 -0.29 -8.10
CA ASP A 39 5.36 1.08 -8.64
C ASP A 39 4.73 2.06 -7.64
N ALA A 40 3.62 1.66 -6.99
CA ALA A 40 2.99 2.45 -5.94
C ALA A 40 3.91 2.63 -4.71
N ALA A 41 4.69 1.61 -4.38
CA ALA A 41 5.72 1.72 -3.34
C ALA A 41 6.80 2.71 -3.77
N LEU A 42 7.41 2.56 -4.94
CA LEU A 42 8.46 3.46 -5.44
C LEU A 42 7.98 4.92 -5.46
N ALA A 43 6.73 5.17 -5.86
CA ALA A 43 6.13 6.49 -5.81
C ALA A 43 6.23 7.12 -4.41
N ALA A 44 5.99 6.34 -3.33
CA ALA A 44 6.11 6.81 -1.97
C ALA A 44 7.56 7.18 -1.59
N TRP A 45 8.56 6.41 -2.03
CA TRP A 45 9.98 6.72 -1.81
C TRP A 45 10.46 7.95 -2.58
N VAL A 46 9.88 8.21 -3.75
CA VAL A 46 10.16 9.43 -4.53
C VAL A 46 9.41 10.65 -4.00
N GLY A 47 8.40 10.45 -3.15
CA GLY A 47 7.58 11.52 -2.58
C GLY A 47 6.38 11.89 -3.47
N HIS A 48 5.97 11.00 -4.37
CA HIS A 48 4.78 11.15 -5.20
C HIS A 48 3.57 10.41 -4.63
N PRO A 49 2.34 10.84 -4.95
CA PRO A 49 1.15 10.10 -4.60
C PRO A 49 1.18 8.69 -5.20
N PRO A 50 0.87 7.65 -4.42
CA PRO A 50 0.79 6.29 -4.93
C PRO A 50 -0.42 6.17 -5.89
N GLY A 51 -0.26 5.43 -6.97
CA GLY A 51 -1.35 5.13 -7.91
C GLY A 51 -2.42 4.17 -7.37
N LEU A 52 -2.25 3.68 -6.14
CA LEU A 52 -3.16 2.76 -5.44
C LEU A 52 -3.80 3.43 -4.23
N CYS A 53 -5.13 3.43 -4.17
CA CYS A 53 -5.88 3.98 -3.03
C CYS A 53 -5.55 3.28 -1.71
N THR A 54 -5.19 1.99 -1.74
CA THR A 54 -4.76 1.23 -0.57
C THR A 54 -3.58 1.90 0.14
N PHE A 55 -2.64 2.45 -0.60
CA PHE A 55 -1.45 3.11 -0.07
C PHE A 55 -1.55 4.64 -0.05
N ALA A 56 -2.66 5.21 -0.49
CA ALA A 56 -2.89 6.65 -0.37
C ALA A 56 -3.25 7.05 1.07
N PRO A 57 -2.88 8.27 1.51
CA PRO A 57 -3.19 8.75 2.85
C PRO A 57 -4.68 8.93 3.12
N VAL A 58 -5.47 9.16 2.07
CA VAL A 58 -6.92 9.37 2.11
C VAL A 58 -7.62 8.48 1.08
N CYS A 59 -8.90 8.22 1.27
CA CYS A 59 -9.78 7.56 0.30
C CYS A 59 -10.68 8.57 -0.43
N GLY A 60 -11.71 8.08 -1.11
CA GLY A 60 -12.84 8.88 -1.60
C GLY A 60 -12.72 9.35 -3.05
N ALA A 61 -11.64 9.01 -3.76
CA ALA A 61 -11.52 9.32 -5.19
C ALA A 61 -12.23 8.29 -6.10
N ALA A 62 -12.46 7.07 -5.60
CA ALA A 62 -13.07 5.96 -6.35
C ALA A 62 -14.44 5.61 -5.76
N VAL A 63 -15.47 6.28 -6.22
CA VAL A 63 -16.88 5.92 -5.95
C VAL A 63 -17.31 4.74 -6.81
N VAL A 64 -18.35 4.02 -6.41
CA VAL A 64 -18.96 2.97 -7.21
C VAL A 64 -20.43 3.30 -7.53
N LEU A 65 -20.79 3.08 -8.77
CA LEU A 65 -22.14 3.27 -9.29
C LEU A 65 -22.78 1.90 -9.55
N GLU A 66 -23.89 1.62 -8.89
CA GLU A 66 -24.70 0.43 -9.10
C GLU A 66 -25.62 0.57 -10.31
N HIS A 67 -26.09 -0.56 -10.85
CA HIS A 67 -26.91 -0.61 -12.06
C HIS A 67 -28.25 0.14 -11.97
N ASN A 68 -28.76 0.35 -10.76
CA ASN A 68 -29.99 1.09 -10.48
C ASN A 68 -29.78 2.61 -10.32
N GLY A 69 -28.56 3.08 -10.49
CA GLY A 69 -28.19 4.48 -10.33
C GLY A 69 -27.76 4.88 -8.91
N ASP A 70 -27.69 3.95 -7.98
CA ASP A 70 -27.22 4.20 -6.63
C ASP A 70 -25.71 4.38 -6.59
N LEU A 71 -25.25 5.42 -5.90
CA LEU A 71 -23.83 5.74 -5.73
C LEU A 71 -23.39 5.47 -4.31
N TYR A 72 -22.23 4.82 -4.16
CA TYR A 72 -21.62 4.54 -2.87
C TYR A 72 -20.18 5.08 -2.80
N SER A 73 -19.68 5.26 -1.57
CA SER A 73 -18.37 5.85 -1.29
C SER A 73 -17.19 5.10 -1.88
N CYS A 74 -17.29 3.77 -2.04
CA CYS A 74 -16.23 2.90 -2.55
C CYS A 74 -16.82 1.52 -2.91
N ASP A 75 -16.21 0.81 -3.84
CA ASP A 75 -16.57 -0.56 -4.25
C ASP A 75 -16.44 -1.58 -3.10
N HIS A 76 -15.58 -1.34 -2.13
CA HIS A 76 -15.47 -2.16 -0.91
C HIS A 76 -16.54 -1.85 0.14
N PHE A 77 -17.33 -0.79 -0.03
CA PHE A 77 -18.30 -0.29 0.94
C PHE A 77 -19.67 -0.04 0.28
N VAL A 78 -20.19 -1.04 -0.42
CA VAL A 78 -21.55 -1.04 -0.98
C VAL A 78 -22.54 -1.46 0.11
N GLU A 79 -22.75 -0.57 1.08
CA GLU A 79 -23.53 -0.79 2.29
C GLU A 79 -24.35 0.49 2.59
N PRO A 80 -25.49 0.39 3.30
CA PRO A 80 -26.37 1.54 3.56
C PRO A 80 -25.67 2.77 4.16
N ASP A 81 -24.72 2.56 5.07
CA ASP A 81 -24.00 3.65 5.74
C ASP A 81 -23.06 4.42 4.80
N HIS A 82 -22.75 3.86 3.63
CA HIS A 82 -21.88 4.43 2.61
C HIS A 82 -22.62 4.85 1.34
N TYR A 83 -23.96 4.82 1.36
CA TYR A 83 -24.80 5.29 0.28
C TYR A 83 -24.77 6.81 0.19
N LEU A 84 -24.43 7.34 -0.98
CA LEU A 84 -24.33 8.78 -1.25
C LEU A 84 -25.59 9.37 -1.84
N GLY A 85 -26.37 8.57 -2.58
CA GLY A 85 -27.57 9.00 -3.28
C GLY A 85 -27.70 8.31 -4.64
N ASN A 86 -28.73 8.71 -5.40
CA ASN A 86 -28.98 8.17 -6.73
C ASN A 86 -28.76 9.24 -7.80
N ILE A 87 -27.99 8.92 -8.85
CA ILE A 87 -27.60 9.87 -9.91
C ILE A 87 -28.78 10.32 -10.78
N THR A 88 -29.93 9.63 -10.73
CA THR A 88 -31.15 10.07 -11.41
C THR A 88 -31.89 11.17 -10.65
N ALA A 89 -31.61 11.33 -9.36
CA ALA A 89 -32.22 12.32 -8.47
C ALA A 89 -31.30 13.49 -8.14
N THR A 90 -29.97 13.23 -8.05
CA THR A 90 -28.98 14.21 -7.65
C THR A 90 -27.76 14.16 -8.58
N PRO A 91 -27.26 15.30 -9.06
CA PRO A 91 -26.07 15.35 -9.93
C PRO A 91 -24.87 14.64 -9.30
N LEU A 92 -24.13 13.85 -10.10
CA LEU A 92 -22.96 13.11 -9.66
C LEU A 92 -21.93 13.97 -8.94
N ALA A 93 -21.69 15.19 -9.43
CA ALA A 93 -20.75 16.13 -8.85
C ALA A 93 -21.11 16.53 -7.41
N GLU A 94 -22.40 16.67 -7.10
CA GLU A 94 -22.87 16.96 -5.74
C GLU A 94 -22.68 15.77 -4.81
N LEU A 95 -23.00 14.57 -5.29
CA LEU A 95 -22.81 13.33 -4.51
C LEU A 95 -21.34 13.09 -4.17
N VAL A 96 -20.45 13.20 -5.15
CA VAL A 96 -19.00 13.04 -4.97
C VAL A 96 -18.40 14.17 -4.13
N GLY A 97 -18.92 15.39 -4.24
CA GLY A 97 -18.51 16.55 -3.45
C GLY A 97 -19.12 16.63 -2.05
N SER A 98 -19.99 15.69 -1.68
CA SER A 98 -20.73 15.73 -0.41
C SER A 98 -19.80 15.68 0.82
N ALA A 99 -20.27 16.27 1.93
CA ALA A 99 -19.57 16.23 3.22
C ALA A 99 -19.41 14.78 3.73
N GLN A 100 -20.32 13.88 3.38
CA GLN A 100 -20.24 12.46 3.70
C GLN A 100 -19.04 11.81 2.99
N GLN A 101 -18.90 12.04 1.67
CA GLN A 101 -17.80 11.49 0.88
C GLN A 101 -16.45 12.06 1.30
N GLN A 102 -16.39 13.34 1.58
CA GLN A 102 -15.17 13.97 2.10
C GLN A 102 -14.73 13.39 3.45
N ARG A 103 -15.68 13.18 4.36
CA ARG A 103 -15.42 12.52 5.65
C ARG A 103 -14.92 11.10 5.47
N PHE A 104 -15.61 10.30 4.67
CA PHE A 104 -15.18 8.94 4.34
C PHE A 104 -13.71 8.90 3.87
N GLY A 105 -13.33 9.83 3.00
CA GLY A 105 -11.95 9.94 2.53
C GLY A 105 -10.94 10.26 3.62
N GLN A 106 -11.26 11.24 4.46
CA GLN A 106 -10.38 11.73 5.54
C GLN A 106 -10.27 10.75 6.70
N ASP A 107 -11.32 9.99 6.99
CA ASP A 107 -11.37 9.01 8.08
C ASP A 107 -10.30 7.93 7.92
N LYS A 108 -9.90 7.62 6.69
CA LYS A 108 -8.77 6.71 6.46
C LYS A 108 -7.51 7.12 7.22
N ARG A 109 -7.21 8.40 7.26
CA ARG A 109 -6.05 8.96 7.98
C ARG A 109 -6.38 9.27 9.44
N ALA A 110 -7.56 9.83 9.69
CA ALA A 110 -7.95 10.33 11.00
C ALA A 110 -8.13 9.20 12.04
N THR A 111 -8.59 8.02 11.60
CA THR A 111 -8.88 6.87 12.45
C THR A 111 -7.71 5.89 12.61
N LEU A 112 -6.51 6.24 12.17
CA LEU A 112 -5.33 5.40 12.34
C LEU A 112 -5.00 5.21 13.82
N PRO A 113 -4.79 3.96 14.30
CA PRO A 113 -4.33 3.71 15.66
C PRO A 113 -2.92 4.30 15.88
N ARG A 114 -2.55 4.54 17.14
CA ARG A 114 -1.23 5.07 17.50
C ARG A 114 -0.11 4.24 16.91
N PHE A 115 -0.23 2.91 16.98
CA PHE A 115 0.71 1.96 16.37
C PHE A 115 1.00 2.25 14.89
N CYS A 116 -0.02 2.64 14.11
CA CYS A 116 0.17 3.04 12.71
C CYS A 116 0.76 4.45 12.60
N ARG A 117 0.36 5.40 13.46
CA ARG A 117 0.85 6.77 13.43
C ARG A 117 2.36 6.86 13.70
N GLU A 118 2.88 5.98 14.54
CA GLU A 118 4.30 5.89 14.94
C GLU A 118 5.10 4.89 14.07
N CYS A 119 4.47 4.22 13.13
CA CYS A 119 5.10 3.19 12.31
C CYS A 119 6.11 3.79 11.32
N PRO A 120 7.37 3.27 11.25
CA PRO A 120 8.40 3.79 10.36
C PRO A 120 8.06 3.66 8.86
N VAL A 121 7.19 2.72 8.49
CA VAL A 121 6.76 2.52 7.09
C VAL A 121 5.39 3.18 6.80
N ARG A 122 4.90 4.04 7.70
CA ARG A 122 3.62 4.73 7.51
C ARG A 122 3.58 5.53 6.21
N PHE A 123 4.67 6.16 5.83
CA PHE A 123 4.76 6.99 4.63
C PHE A 123 4.41 6.26 3.32
N ALA A 124 4.59 4.93 3.29
CA ALA A 124 4.26 4.07 2.16
C ALA A 124 2.97 3.25 2.38
N CYS A 125 2.68 2.83 3.63
CA CYS A 125 1.56 1.94 3.96
C CYS A 125 0.25 2.69 4.21
N HIS A 126 0.28 3.82 4.92
CA HIS A 126 -0.89 4.59 5.38
C HIS A 126 -1.98 3.74 6.04
N GLY A 127 -1.61 2.60 6.65
CA GLY A 127 -2.53 1.67 7.32
C GLY A 127 -3.38 0.81 6.37
N GLY A 128 -3.07 0.79 5.08
CA GLY A 128 -3.78 0.00 4.07
C GLY A 128 -5.25 0.40 3.88
N CYS A 129 -6.03 -0.48 3.25
CA CYS A 129 -7.47 -0.25 3.04
C CYS A 129 -8.24 -0.27 4.38
N PRO A 130 -9.13 0.71 4.65
CA PRO A 130 -9.97 0.70 5.85
C PRO A 130 -10.84 -0.55 5.99
N ARG A 131 -11.27 -1.16 4.90
CA ARG A 131 -12.05 -2.41 4.90
C ARG A 131 -11.35 -3.55 5.64
N ASN A 132 -10.03 -3.54 5.68
CA ASN A 132 -9.21 -4.58 6.32
C ASN A 132 -8.77 -4.19 7.75
N ARG A 133 -9.28 -3.10 8.32
CA ARG A 133 -8.88 -2.59 9.65
C ARG A 133 -9.76 -3.12 10.78
N PHE A 134 -9.92 -4.41 10.86
CA PHE A 134 -10.70 -5.08 11.90
C PHE A 134 -9.86 -5.82 12.94
N ALA A 135 -8.54 -5.75 12.84
CA ALA A 135 -7.62 -6.30 13.85
C ALA A 135 -7.33 -5.29 14.96
N THR A 136 -6.74 -5.79 16.04
CA THR A 136 -6.30 -5.02 17.19
C THR A 136 -4.79 -4.88 17.18
N THR A 137 -4.28 -3.74 17.62
CA THR A 137 -2.86 -3.51 17.83
C THR A 137 -2.31 -4.35 18.99
N PRO A 138 -0.99 -4.54 19.11
CA PRO A 138 -0.40 -5.29 20.24
C PRO A 138 -0.74 -4.71 21.61
N ASP A 139 -1.03 -3.41 21.70
CA ASP A 139 -1.44 -2.71 22.91
C ASP A 139 -2.98 -2.58 23.09
N GLY A 140 -3.75 -3.29 22.24
CA GLY A 140 -5.21 -3.43 22.38
C GLY A 140 -6.04 -2.34 21.70
N GLU A 141 -5.45 -1.37 20.99
CA GLU A 141 -6.19 -0.35 20.23
C GLU A 141 -6.82 -0.98 18.96
N PRO A 142 -8.12 -0.73 18.67
CA PRO A 142 -8.77 -1.26 17.47
C PRO A 142 -8.33 -0.51 16.20
N GLY A 143 -8.67 -1.08 15.03
CA GLY A 143 -8.47 -0.40 13.74
C GLY A 143 -7.13 -0.72 13.08
N LEU A 144 -6.43 -1.77 13.50
CA LEU A 144 -5.25 -2.27 12.81
C LEU A 144 -5.67 -3.06 11.56
N ASN A 145 -4.96 -2.84 10.46
CA ASN A 145 -5.14 -3.64 9.25
C ASN A 145 -4.74 -5.10 9.51
N TYR A 146 -5.60 -6.03 9.11
CA TYR A 146 -5.36 -7.47 9.24
C TYR A 146 -4.02 -7.91 8.64
N LEU A 147 -3.60 -7.33 7.51
CA LEU A 147 -2.34 -7.64 6.82
C LEU A 147 -1.15 -6.80 7.30
N CYS A 148 -1.28 -6.07 8.43
CA CYS A 148 -0.27 -5.14 8.93
C CYS A 148 1.12 -5.76 9.07
N GLU A 149 1.23 -6.97 9.64
CA GLU A 149 2.51 -7.68 9.79
C GLU A 149 3.18 -7.89 8.42
N GLY A 150 2.41 -8.35 7.44
CA GLY A 150 2.90 -8.57 6.07
C GLY A 150 3.37 -7.28 5.40
N TYR A 151 2.61 -6.19 5.53
CA TYR A 151 3.02 -4.89 4.98
C TYR A 151 4.26 -4.32 5.67
N ARG A 152 4.38 -4.46 7.00
CA ARG A 152 5.59 -4.02 7.71
C ARG A 152 6.82 -4.80 7.27
N THR A 153 6.68 -6.12 7.14
CA THR A 153 7.75 -6.98 6.61
C THR A 153 8.13 -6.57 5.20
N PHE A 154 7.15 -6.43 4.31
CA PHE A 154 7.37 -6.06 2.92
C PHE A 154 8.03 -4.69 2.77
N PHE A 155 7.45 -3.63 3.33
CA PHE A 155 8.01 -2.28 3.19
C PHE A 155 9.37 -2.12 3.89
N GLY A 156 9.64 -2.88 4.95
CA GLY A 156 10.96 -2.96 5.57
C GLY A 156 11.97 -3.64 4.65
N HIS A 157 11.59 -4.75 4.04
CA HIS A 157 12.43 -5.55 3.14
C HIS A 157 12.85 -4.78 1.88
N ILE A 158 11.91 -4.11 1.23
CA ILE A 158 12.16 -3.38 -0.01
C ILE A 158 12.86 -2.03 0.19
N ASN A 159 13.09 -1.59 1.43
CA ASN A 159 13.54 -0.23 1.72
C ASN A 159 14.85 0.14 1.03
N LEU A 160 15.86 -0.73 1.06
CA LEU A 160 17.14 -0.43 0.44
C LEU A 160 17.06 -0.31 -1.09
N PRO A 161 16.52 -1.29 -1.82
CA PRO A 161 16.35 -1.17 -3.27
C PRO A 161 15.49 0.03 -3.68
N MET A 162 14.41 0.30 -2.96
CA MET A 162 13.54 1.45 -3.26
C MET A 162 14.25 2.78 -3.05
N ARG A 163 15.11 2.91 -2.05
CA ARG A 163 15.94 4.10 -1.86
C ARG A 163 16.92 4.28 -3.00
N ILE A 164 17.61 3.22 -3.43
CA ILE A 164 18.53 3.26 -4.56
C ILE A 164 17.80 3.74 -5.82
N MET A 165 16.65 3.13 -6.16
CA MET A 165 15.85 3.54 -7.32
C MET A 165 15.38 5.00 -7.19
N ALA A 166 14.91 5.41 -6.03
CA ALA A 166 14.48 6.79 -5.81
C ALA A 166 15.63 7.80 -5.97
N ASP A 167 16.83 7.46 -5.53
CA ASP A 167 18.01 8.31 -5.68
C ASP A 167 18.48 8.38 -7.15
N LEU A 168 18.42 7.28 -7.88
CA LEU A 168 18.65 7.25 -9.33
C LEU A 168 17.69 8.19 -10.07
N LEU A 169 16.41 8.08 -9.80
CA LEU A 169 15.37 8.92 -10.41
C LEU A 169 15.56 10.41 -10.09
N ARG A 170 15.93 10.77 -8.86
CA ARG A 170 16.25 12.16 -8.49
C ARG A 170 17.46 12.72 -9.22
N GLN A 171 18.39 11.86 -9.66
CA GLN A 171 19.54 12.21 -10.48
C GLN A 171 19.25 12.22 -11.98
N GLY A 172 18.01 12.00 -12.41
CA GLY A 172 17.61 11.88 -13.81
C GLY A 172 18.09 10.60 -14.49
N ARG A 173 18.42 9.58 -13.69
CA ARG A 173 18.80 8.24 -14.14
C ARG A 173 17.58 7.30 -14.15
N TYR A 174 17.76 6.10 -14.67
CA TYR A 174 16.69 5.12 -14.76
C TYR A 174 16.68 4.19 -13.55
N ALA A 175 15.48 3.76 -13.11
CA ALA A 175 15.32 2.90 -11.94
C ALA A 175 15.88 1.48 -12.17
N ASP A 176 15.91 0.99 -13.40
CA ASP A 176 16.43 -0.32 -13.82
C ASP A 176 17.93 -0.49 -13.52
N GLU A 177 18.69 0.61 -13.41
CA GLU A 177 20.09 0.56 -13.00
C GLU A 177 20.31 -0.06 -11.60
N VAL A 178 19.26 -0.14 -10.78
CA VAL A 178 19.28 -0.86 -9.49
C VAL A 178 19.69 -2.32 -9.65
N MET A 179 19.33 -2.98 -10.75
CA MET A 179 19.68 -4.37 -11.02
C MET A 179 21.18 -4.58 -11.06
N ALA A 180 21.89 -3.71 -11.76
CA ALA A 180 23.36 -3.77 -11.84
C ALA A 180 24.04 -3.45 -10.50
N ILE A 181 23.51 -2.49 -9.74
CA ILE A 181 24.03 -2.10 -8.42
C ILE A 181 23.92 -3.28 -7.44
N LEU A 182 22.72 -3.90 -7.35
CA LEU A 182 22.50 -5.04 -6.45
C LEU A 182 23.30 -6.29 -6.85
N ALA A 183 23.58 -6.48 -8.15
CA ALA A 183 24.43 -7.58 -8.62
C ALA A 183 25.89 -7.39 -8.15
N GLN A 184 26.40 -6.17 -8.14
CA GLN A 184 27.77 -5.86 -7.69
C GLN A 184 27.94 -6.03 -6.17
N GLU A 185 26.96 -5.62 -5.36
CA GLU A 185 27.00 -5.80 -3.90
C GLU A 185 27.14 -7.28 -3.52
N LYS A 186 26.40 -8.18 -4.17
CA LYS A 186 26.52 -9.63 -3.94
C LYS A 186 27.90 -10.20 -4.27
N GLN A 187 28.56 -9.68 -5.30
CA GLN A 187 29.90 -10.13 -5.68
C GLN A 187 30.97 -9.66 -4.70
N GLY A 188 30.80 -8.47 -4.11
CA GLY A 188 31.69 -7.94 -3.08
C GLY A 188 31.63 -8.72 -1.78
N GLU A 189 30.44 -9.13 -1.32
CA GLU A 189 30.27 -9.91 -0.09
C GLU A 189 30.85 -11.33 -0.19
N THR A 190 30.92 -11.91 -1.40
CA THR A 190 31.49 -13.24 -1.63
C THR A 190 33.02 -13.27 -1.70
N GLN A 191 33.68 -12.10 -1.72
CA GLN A 191 35.14 -12.01 -1.89
C GLN A 191 35.93 -11.65 -0.61
N GLU A 192 35.30 -11.47 0.55
CA GLU A 192 36.06 -11.38 1.80
C GLU A 192 36.50 -12.77 2.29
N PRO A 193 37.76 -13.13 2.19
CA PRO A 193 38.26 -14.40 2.75
C PRO A 193 38.24 -14.32 4.27
N VAL A 194 37.58 -15.32 4.89
CA VAL A 194 37.72 -15.57 6.34
C VAL A 194 39.22 -15.64 6.66
N LYS A 195 39.76 -14.61 7.27
CA LYS A 195 41.05 -14.68 7.91
C LYS A 195 40.96 -15.59 9.15
N ILE A 196 41.29 -16.85 8.95
CA ILE A 196 41.52 -17.79 10.04
C ILE A 196 42.84 -17.38 10.63
N GLY A 197 42.82 -16.75 11.81
CA GLY A 197 43.98 -16.50 12.67
C GLY A 197 43.95 -17.44 13.85
#